data_52f734b69a4ad6dc0dfd0d64a3579772
#
_entry.id   52f734b69a4ad6dc0dfd0d64a3579772
#
_cell.length_a   1.000
_cell.length_b   1.000
_cell.length_c   1.000
_cell.angle_alpha   90.00
_cell.angle_beta   90.00
_cell.angle_gamma   90.00
#
_symmetry.space_group_name_H-M   'P 1'
#
loop_
_entity.id
_entity.type
_entity.pdbx_description
1 polymer ?
#
loop_
_entity_poly.entity_id
_entity_poly.type
_entity_poly.pdbx_seq_one_letter_code
_entity_poly.pdbx_strand_id
1 'polypeptide(L)'
;MAAISVAGKVTCKEGTEAVTIREFGNGGKIAKFSVVDSEYFYVKEGDDRKGQFYSVEVSGKQADIVADRLQRGDRLAVRGQLVQRDFNDKTYLDIRNASVTFLEDRRDQGGGGSSLF
;
A
#
# COMPACT_ATOMS: atom_id res chain seq x y z
N MET A 1 -13.61 -13.15 9.18
CA MET A 1 -13.02 -12.01 8.48
C MET A 1 -11.94 -11.38 9.33
N ALA A 2 -10.80 -11.18 8.77
CA ALA A 2 -9.69 -10.58 9.50
C ALA A 2 -9.50 -9.15 9.09
N ALA A 3 -9.24 -8.29 10.07
CA ALA A 3 -8.92 -6.89 9.81
C ALA A 3 -7.44 -6.70 10.04
N ILE A 4 -6.84 -5.80 9.29
CA ILE A 4 -5.42 -5.56 9.40
C ILE A 4 -5.16 -4.07 9.26
N SER A 5 -4.10 -3.62 9.92
CA SER A 5 -3.63 -2.25 9.82
C SER A 5 -2.13 -2.30 9.56
N VAL A 6 -1.69 -1.65 8.51
CA VAL A 6 -0.29 -1.71 8.11
C VAL A 6 0.21 -0.30 7.83
N ALA A 7 1.39 0.01 8.32
CA ALA A 7 2.08 1.23 7.92
C ALA A 7 3.21 0.81 6.99
N GLY A 8 3.23 1.36 5.81
CA GLY A 8 4.21 0.95 4.83
C GLY A 8 4.49 2.01 3.79
N LYS A 9 5.34 1.66 2.87
CA LYS A 9 5.77 2.57 1.82
C LYS A 9 5.26 2.04 0.47
N VAL A 10 4.76 2.93 -0.36
CA VAL A 10 4.28 2.55 -1.67
C VAL A 10 5.44 2.10 -2.54
N THR A 11 5.25 0.98 -3.21
CA THR A 11 6.29 0.42 -4.05
C THR A 11 5.71 0.02 -5.39
N CYS A 12 6.54 0.09 -6.42
CA CYS A 12 6.17 -0.40 -7.75
C CYS A 12 7.45 -0.64 -8.51
N LYS A 13 7.34 -1.38 -9.59
CA LYS A 13 8.50 -1.61 -10.43
C LYS A 13 8.87 -0.31 -11.12
N GLU A 14 10.16 -0.13 -11.31
CA GLU A 14 10.66 1.05 -11.98
C GLU A 14 10.04 1.12 -13.37
N GLY A 15 9.59 2.28 -13.76
CA GLY A 15 8.98 2.46 -15.08
C GLY A 15 7.51 2.12 -15.13
N THR A 16 6.92 1.68 -14.02
CA THR A 16 5.49 1.41 -13.99
C THR A 16 4.81 2.42 -13.10
N GLU A 17 3.50 2.46 -13.21
CA GLU A 17 2.73 3.39 -12.39
C GLU A 17 2.55 2.86 -11.00
N ALA A 18 2.50 3.77 -10.05
CA ALA A 18 2.33 3.37 -8.65
C ALA A 18 0.95 2.83 -8.38
N VAL A 19 -0.04 3.26 -9.13
CA VAL A 19 -1.41 2.82 -8.89
C VAL A 19 -2.05 2.40 -10.21
N THR A 20 -2.85 1.35 -10.14
CA THR A 20 -3.60 0.86 -11.30
C THR A 20 -5.08 1.08 -11.01
N ILE A 21 -5.77 1.68 -11.97
CA ILE A 21 -7.18 1.99 -11.83
C ILE A 21 -7.99 1.07 -12.72
N ARG A 22 -9.08 0.55 -12.16
CA ARG A 22 -9.99 -0.28 -12.92
C ARG A 22 -11.39 0.26 -12.74
N GLU A 23 -12.06 0.51 -13.85
CA GLU A 23 -13.41 1.03 -13.81
C GLU A 23 -14.39 -0.04 -14.24
N PHE A 24 -15.55 -0.04 -13.63
CA PHE A 24 -16.60 -0.99 -13.96
C PHE A 24 -17.71 -0.27 -14.71
N GLY A 25 -18.50 -1.05 -15.44
CA GLY A 25 -19.54 -0.47 -16.27
C GLY A 25 -20.60 0.31 -15.52
N ASN A 26 -20.72 0.07 -14.22
CA ASN A 26 -21.72 0.77 -13.42
C ASN A 26 -21.19 2.06 -12.82
N GLY A 27 -20.03 2.50 -13.25
CA GLY A 27 -19.45 3.71 -12.70
C GLY A 27 -18.55 3.48 -11.49
N GLY A 28 -18.45 2.27 -11.03
CA GLY A 28 -17.58 1.96 -9.91
C GLY A 28 -16.13 1.96 -10.32
N LYS A 29 -15.26 2.17 -9.36
CA LYS A 29 -13.83 2.30 -9.61
C LYS A 29 -13.05 1.68 -8.48
N ILE A 30 -12.01 0.95 -8.82
CA ILE A 30 -11.12 0.36 -7.84
C ILE A 30 -9.70 0.77 -8.19
N ALA A 31 -8.94 1.17 -7.20
CA ALA A 31 -7.52 1.46 -7.36
C ALA A 31 -6.72 0.41 -6.61
N LYS A 32 -5.67 -0.08 -7.23
CA LYS A 32 -4.78 -1.06 -6.62
C LYS A 32 -3.37 -0.54 -6.61
N PHE A 33 -2.69 -0.79 -5.51
CA PHE A 33 -1.29 -0.44 -5.39
C PHE A 33 -0.64 -1.37 -4.38
N SER A 34 0.67 -1.33 -4.28
CA SER A 34 1.40 -2.19 -3.36
C SER A 34 2.11 -1.36 -2.32
N VAL A 35 2.14 -1.87 -1.11
CA VAL A 35 2.94 -1.27 -0.04
C VAL A 35 3.86 -2.32 0.52
N VAL A 36 4.99 -1.89 1.02
CA VAL A 36 5.95 -2.76 1.67
C VAL A 36 6.15 -2.27 3.08
N ASP A 37 6.05 -3.22 4.01
CA ASP A 37 6.42 -2.96 5.39
C ASP A 37 7.83 -3.51 5.53
N SER A 38 8.79 -2.61 5.59
CA SER A 38 10.19 -3.00 5.61
C SER A 38 10.72 -3.21 7.00
N GLU A 39 9.87 -3.08 8.00
CA GLU A 39 10.31 -3.27 9.37
C GLU A 39 9.98 -4.66 9.82
N TYR A 40 11.00 -5.47 9.94
CA TYR A 40 10.85 -6.80 10.46
C TYR A 40 11.31 -6.83 11.89
N PHE A 41 10.52 -7.46 12.71
CA PHE A 41 10.92 -7.62 14.09
C PHE A 41 11.87 -8.77 14.27
N TYR A 42 11.90 -9.67 13.32
CA TYR A 42 12.74 -10.85 13.46
C TYR A 42 13.38 -11.17 12.13
N VAL A 43 14.70 -11.23 12.14
CA VAL A 43 15.47 -11.57 10.96
C VAL A 43 16.50 -12.59 11.42
N LYS A 44 16.51 -13.75 10.78
CA LYS A 44 17.48 -14.76 11.10
C LYS A 44 18.85 -14.30 10.70
N GLU A 45 19.83 -14.72 11.45
CA GLU A 45 21.20 -14.42 11.13
C GLU A 45 21.52 -14.98 9.77
N GLY A 46 22.13 -14.19 8.92
CA GLY A 46 22.49 -14.60 7.59
C GLY A 46 21.43 -14.37 6.54
N ASP A 47 20.22 -14.02 6.96
CA ASP A 47 19.16 -13.75 6.01
C ASP A 47 19.19 -12.28 5.62
N ASP A 48 18.86 -12.02 4.37
CA ASP A 48 18.66 -10.66 3.94
C ASP A 48 17.38 -10.13 4.55
N ARG A 49 17.41 -8.86 4.90
CA ARG A 49 16.21 -8.23 5.43
C ARG A 49 15.25 -7.99 4.27
N LYS A 50 14.06 -8.48 4.41
CA LYS A 50 13.05 -8.33 3.36
C LYS A 50 11.80 -7.75 3.93
N GLY A 51 11.14 -6.91 3.17
CA GLY A 51 9.87 -6.37 3.57
C GLY A 51 8.75 -7.34 3.28
N GLN A 52 7.64 -7.14 3.96
CA GLN A 52 6.42 -7.85 3.66
C GLN A 52 5.60 -6.98 2.70
N PHE A 53 5.22 -7.54 1.57
CA PHE A 53 4.46 -6.81 0.57
C PHE A 53 2.98 -7.10 0.71
N TYR A 54 2.19 -6.06 0.54
CA TYR A 54 0.73 -6.16 0.55
C TYR A 54 0.18 -5.51 -0.70
N SER A 55 -0.84 -6.15 -1.28
CA SER A 55 -1.56 -5.56 -2.39
C SER A 55 -2.80 -4.89 -1.82
N VAL A 56 -2.96 -3.61 -2.05
CA VAL A 56 -4.03 -2.82 -1.43
C VAL A 56 -5.06 -2.45 -2.48
N GLU A 57 -6.33 -2.59 -2.11
CA GLU A 57 -7.42 -2.31 -3.01
C GLU A 57 -8.37 -1.34 -2.34
N VAL A 58 -8.60 -0.21 -2.95
CA VAL A 58 -9.51 0.80 -2.44
C VAL A 58 -10.56 1.12 -3.49
N SER A 59 -11.71 1.59 -3.05
CA SER A 59 -12.79 1.89 -3.97
C SER A 59 -13.42 3.23 -3.64
N GLY A 60 -14.30 3.69 -4.50
CA GLY A 60 -15.06 4.92 -4.28
C GLY A 60 -14.18 6.14 -4.19
N LYS A 61 -14.45 6.97 -3.21
CA LYS A 61 -13.69 8.21 -3.05
C LYS A 61 -12.25 7.95 -2.71
N GLN A 62 -11.97 6.87 -2.01
CA GLN A 62 -10.59 6.51 -1.70
C GLN A 62 -9.82 6.22 -2.98
N ALA A 63 -10.47 5.58 -3.95
CA ALA A 63 -9.82 5.30 -5.22
C ALA A 63 -9.45 6.59 -5.94
N ASP A 64 -10.33 7.58 -5.89
CA ASP A 64 -10.06 8.86 -6.53
C ASP A 64 -8.91 9.59 -5.86
N ILE A 65 -8.87 9.58 -4.54
CA ILE A 65 -7.80 10.24 -3.80
C ILE A 65 -6.46 9.58 -4.10
N VAL A 66 -6.46 8.26 -4.10
CA VAL A 66 -5.25 7.50 -4.36
C VAL A 66 -4.76 7.75 -5.79
N ALA A 67 -5.69 7.74 -6.75
CA ALA A 67 -5.32 7.98 -8.14
C ALA A 67 -4.70 9.36 -8.34
N ASP A 68 -5.17 10.33 -7.57
CA ASP A 68 -4.71 11.70 -7.71
C ASP A 68 -3.39 11.97 -7.00
N ARG A 69 -3.19 11.36 -5.85
CA ARG A 69 -2.08 11.75 -4.98
C ARG A 69 -0.97 10.73 -4.82
N LEU A 70 -1.25 9.46 -5.03
CA LEU A 70 -0.31 8.42 -4.65
C LEU A 70 0.92 8.43 -5.54
N GLN A 71 2.08 8.36 -4.92
CA GLN A 71 3.34 8.27 -5.64
C GLN A 71 4.22 7.23 -4.99
N ARG A 72 5.09 6.66 -5.78
CA ARG A 72 6.07 5.71 -5.29
C ARG A 72 6.86 6.34 -4.16
N GLY A 73 6.98 5.61 -3.07
CA GLY A 73 7.74 6.09 -1.92
C GLY A 73 6.92 6.79 -0.87
N ASP A 74 5.65 7.05 -1.13
CA ASP A 74 4.80 7.66 -0.13
C ASP A 74 4.63 6.71 1.04
N ARG A 75 4.50 7.27 2.23
CA ARG A 75 4.26 6.49 3.43
C ARG A 75 2.80 6.57 3.80
N LEU A 76 2.21 5.41 4.04
CA LEU A 76 0.79 5.32 4.28
C LEU A 76 0.49 4.43 5.46
N ALA A 77 -0.63 4.71 6.11
CA ALA A 77 -1.25 3.74 6.99
C ALA A 77 -2.49 3.22 6.27
N VAL A 78 -2.59 1.91 6.16
CA VAL A 78 -3.65 1.26 5.43
C VAL A 78 -4.41 0.36 6.38
N ARG A 79 -5.73 0.44 6.38
CA ARG A 79 -6.55 -0.44 7.20
C ARG A 79 -7.58 -1.08 6.31
N GLY A 80 -7.83 -2.34 6.50
CA GLY A 80 -8.83 -3.01 5.70
C GLY A 80 -8.97 -4.46 6.06
N GLN A 81 -9.53 -5.19 5.14
CA GLN A 81 -9.82 -6.59 5.31
C GLN A 81 -8.68 -7.40 4.72
N LEU A 82 -8.09 -8.27 5.51
CA LEU A 82 -6.98 -9.08 5.05
C LEU A 82 -7.52 -10.30 4.32
N VAL A 83 -7.03 -10.52 3.11
CA VAL A 83 -7.38 -11.68 2.32
C VAL A 83 -6.10 -12.35 1.88
N GLN A 84 -6.00 -13.64 2.15
CA GLN A 84 -4.84 -14.40 1.76
C GLN A 84 -5.16 -15.14 0.47
N ARG A 85 -4.28 -15.05 -0.48
CA ARG A 85 -4.50 -15.61 -1.80
C ARG A 85 -3.30 -16.41 -2.23
N ASP A 86 -3.52 -17.64 -2.67
CA ASP A 86 -2.45 -18.49 -3.14
C ASP A 86 -2.46 -18.55 -4.66
N PHE A 87 -1.30 -18.43 -5.26
CA PHE A 87 -1.19 -18.48 -6.70
C PHE A 87 0.23 -18.92 -7.06
N ASN A 88 0.33 -19.97 -7.86
CA ASN A 88 1.63 -20.51 -8.31
C ASN A 88 2.57 -20.77 -7.15
N ASP A 89 2.07 -21.46 -6.14
CA ASP A 89 2.83 -21.87 -4.96
C ASP A 89 3.35 -20.69 -4.13
N LYS A 90 2.78 -19.51 -4.34
CA LYS A 90 3.11 -18.37 -3.52
C LYS A 90 1.87 -17.87 -2.84
N THR A 91 2.05 -17.30 -1.66
CA THR A 91 0.97 -16.71 -0.92
C THR A 91 1.07 -15.19 -1.01
N TYR A 92 -0.02 -14.58 -1.39
CA TYR A 92 -0.11 -13.12 -1.49
C TYR A 92 -1.06 -12.62 -0.42
N LEU A 93 -0.74 -11.47 0.14
CA LEU A 93 -1.59 -10.85 1.14
C LEU A 93 -2.22 -9.61 0.52
N ASP A 94 -3.53 -9.62 0.47
CA ASP A 94 -4.28 -8.50 -0.09
C ASP A 94 -5.03 -7.80 1.03
N ILE A 95 -5.12 -6.48 0.95
CA ILE A 95 -5.93 -5.69 1.87
C ILE A 95 -7.04 -5.09 1.03
N ARG A 96 -8.27 -5.49 1.30
CA ARG A 96 -9.43 -5.07 0.52
C ARG A 96 -10.32 -4.14 1.31
N ASN A 97 -11.10 -3.37 0.60
CA ASN A 97 -11.99 -2.36 1.19
C ASN A 97 -11.19 -1.47 2.11
N ALA A 98 -10.04 -1.04 1.64
CA ALA A 98 -9.08 -0.38 2.49
C ALA A 98 -9.37 1.09 2.62
N SER A 99 -8.96 1.65 3.75
CA SER A 99 -8.88 3.08 3.97
C SER A 99 -7.42 3.45 4.07
N VAL A 100 -7.05 4.55 3.47
CA VAL A 100 -5.67 4.97 3.39
C VAL A 100 -5.50 6.32 4.04
N THR A 101 -4.47 6.44 4.88
CA THR A 101 -4.08 7.71 5.47
C THR A 101 -2.65 7.99 5.05
N PHE A 102 -2.42 9.13 4.47
CA PHE A 102 -1.06 9.53 4.07
C PHE A 102 -0.34 10.00 5.31
N LEU A 103 0.77 9.34 5.62
CA LEU A 103 1.52 9.66 6.82
C LEU A 103 2.54 10.74 6.54
N GLU A 104 3.09 10.72 5.35
CA GLU A 104 4.14 11.65 5.02
C GLU A 104 4.11 11.87 3.54
N ASP A 105 4.03 13.11 3.13
CA ASP A 105 4.01 13.43 1.71
C ASP A 105 5.43 13.80 1.32
N ARG A 106 6.00 13.01 0.42
CA ARG A 106 7.36 13.28 -0.03
C ARG A 106 7.54 14.66 -0.59
N ARG A 107 6.48 15.22 -1.12
CA ARG A 107 6.57 16.55 -1.70
C ARG A 107 6.68 17.63 -0.66
N ASP A 108 6.41 17.29 0.59
CA ASP A 108 6.49 18.26 1.68
C ASP A 108 7.75 18.13 2.47
N GLN A 109 8.69 17.39 1.97
CA GLN A 109 9.85 17.16 2.74
C GLN A 109 10.59 18.37 3.10
N GLY A 110 10.55 19.34 2.27
CA GLY A 110 11.24 20.53 2.62
C GLY A 110 10.67 21.17 3.80
N GLY A 111 9.48 20.93 4.05
CA GLY A 111 8.85 21.55 5.13
C GLY A 111 9.25 21.06 6.42
N GLY A 112 9.89 20.31 6.50
CA GLY A 112 10.33 19.93 7.57
C GLY A 112 9.57 19.52 8.53
N GLY A 113 9.31 19.42 8.75
CA GLY A 113 8.79 19.08 9.62
C GLY A 113 8.40 18.10 10.07
N SER A 114 8.49 17.84 10.06
CA SER A 114 8.06 17.01 10.43
C SER A 114 7.95 16.21 11.19
N SER A 115 8.05 15.83 11.45
CA SER A 115 7.98 14.99 12.08
C SER A 115 7.70 14.94 13.12
N LEU A 116 7.36 14.74 13.51
CA LEU A 116 7.00 14.65 14.44
C LEU A 116 7.03 13.65 14.99
N PHE A 117 7.36 13.06 14.84
CA PHE A 117 7.38 12.09 15.49
C PHE A 117 8.16 11.67 15.38
#